data_60ab17f686e355386d7db51b92d76e77
#
_entry.id   60ab17f686e355386d7db51b92d76e77
#
_cell.length_a   1.000
_cell.length_b   1.000
_cell.length_c   1.000
_cell.angle_alpha   90.00
_cell.angle_beta   90.00
_cell.angle_gamma   90.00
#
_symmetry.space_group_name_H-M   'P 1'
#
loop_
_entity.id
_entity.type
_entity.pdbx_description
1 polymer ?
#
loop_
_entity_poly.entity_id
_entity_poly.type
_entity_poly.pdbx_seq_one_letter_code
_entity_poly.pdbx_strand_id
1 'polypeptide(L)'
;MNTYAKYNQSEQDYLESIFLLLKEKSIVHRIDVAKKMSVSQAAVNKAMKNLSEKGYIYEDGKHLYLTETGKKYAEEVYEKHCIIRDFLQKIGVSPAKAEDDACHMEHLVSHETVLAMKQFLKR
;
A
#
# COMPACT_ATOMS: atom_id res chain seq x y z
N MET A 1 17.96 -13.58 9.54
CA MET A 1 17.42 -12.24 9.82
C MET A 1 16.67 -11.72 8.61
N ASN A 2 15.47 -11.25 8.81
CA ASN A 2 14.65 -10.74 7.72
C ASN A 2 14.85 -9.24 7.54
N THR A 3 15.69 -8.85 6.58
CA THR A 3 15.96 -7.45 6.32
C THR A 3 14.80 -6.74 5.60
N TYR A 4 13.90 -7.50 4.98
CA TYR A 4 12.77 -6.90 4.26
C TYR A 4 11.71 -6.35 5.21
N ALA A 5 11.50 -6.98 6.35
CA ALA A 5 10.41 -6.64 7.26
C ALA A 5 10.50 -5.21 7.81
N LYS A 6 11.68 -4.63 7.84
CA LYS A 6 11.89 -3.27 8.36
C LYS A 6 11.81 -2.19 7.29
N TYR A 7 11.84 -2.58 6.04
CA TYR A 7 11.90 -1.60 4.97
C TYR A 7 10.55 -1.15 4.53
N ASN A 8 10.31 0.11 4.73
CA ASN A 8 9.22 0.83 4.09
C ASN A 8 7.82 0.23 4.22
N GLN A 9 7.61 -0.76 5.10
CA GLN A 9 6.29 -1.35 5.26
C GLN A 9 5.26 -0.29 5.65
N SER A 10 5.55 0.51 6.68
CA SER A 10 4.66 1.59 7.09
C SER A 10 4.49 2.63 6.00
N GLU A 11 5.58 3.00 5.35
CA GLU A 11 5.56 3.95 4.24
C GLU A 11 4.64 3.46 3.13
N GLN A 12 4.79 2.20 2.72
CA GLN A 12 3.98 1.60 1.68
C GLN A 12 2.52 1.51 2.09
N ASP A 13 2.25 1.12 3.35
CA ASP A 13 0.89 1.05 3.87
C ASP A 13 0.19 2.42 3.83
N TYR A 14 0.90 3.47 4.25
CA TYR A 14 0.34 4.83 4.21
C TYR A 14 0.07 5.28 2.78
N LEU A 15 1.01 5.06 1.88
CA LEU A 15 0.84 5.44 0.47
C LEU A 15 -0.31 4.69 -0.18
N GLU A 16 -0.40 3.39 0.06
CA GLU A 16 -1.50 2.58 -0.46
C GLU A 16 -2.84 3.05 0.08
N SER A 17 -2.90 3.37 1.38
CA SER A 17 -4.13 3.86 2.00
C SER A 17 -4.60 5.17 1.37
N ILE A 18 -3.67 6.11 1.17
CA ILE A 18 -4.00 7.39 0.52
C ILE A 18 -4.46 7.14 -0.92
N PHE A 19 -3.76 6.27 -1.63
CA PHE A 19 -4.09 5.92 -3.01
C PHE A 19 -5.53 5.37 -3.12
N LEU A 20 -5.87 4.43 -2.25
CA LEU A 20 -7.20 3.81 -2.25
C LEU A 20 -8.28 4.81 -1.81
N LEU A 21 -7.99 5.64 -0.81
CA LEU A 21 -8.93 6.68 -0.37
C LEU A 21 -9.21 7.69 -1.48
N LEU A 22 -8.20 8.08 -2.24
CA LEU A 22 -8.38 9.02 -3.35
C LEU A 22 -9.21 8.43 -4.49
N LYS A 23 -9.29 7.11 -4.59
CA LYS A 23 -10.18 6.44 -5.55
C LYS A 23 -11.64 6.46 -5.08
N GLU A 24 -11.86 6.47 -3.76
CA GLU A 24 -13.19 6.44 -3.19
C GLU A 24 -13.80 7.83 -3.03
N LYS A 25 -12.97 8.80 -2.71
CA LYS A 25 -13.39 10.17 -2.41
C LYS A 25 -12.52 11.17 -3.14
N SER A 26 -13.12 12.29 -3.52
CA SER A 26 -12.36 13.36 -4.18
C SER A 26 -11.51 14.16 -3.18
N ILE A 27 -11.87 14.16 -1.91
CA ILE A 27 -11.17 14.91 -0.86
C ILE A 27 -10.77 13.94 0.25
N VAL A 28 -9.48 13.88 0.55
CA VAL A 28 -8.93 13.01 1.60
C VAL A 28 -8.19 13.88 2.61
N HIS A 29 -8.48 13.66 3.89
CA HIS A 29 -7.83 14.34 5.00
C HIS A 29 -7.00 13.34 5.81
N ARG A 30 -6.12 13.84 6.66
CA ARG A 30 -5.30 12.98 7.54
C ARG A 30 -6.16 12.10 8.43
N ILE A 31 -7.32 12.61 8.89
CA ILE A 31 -8.23 11.83 9.73
C ILE A 31 -8.76 10.59 8.99
N ASP A 32 -8.97 10.71 7.69
CA ASP A 32 -9.42 9.57 6.88
C ASP A 32 -8.37 8.46 6.88
N VAL A 33 -7.10 8.84 6.79
CA VAL A 33 -5.99 7.89 6.82
C VAL A 33 -5.90 7.22 8.20
N ALA A 34 -6.03 8.01 9.27
CA ALA A 34 -6.00 7.50 10.63
C ALA A 34 -7.09 6.44 10.85
N LYS A 35 -8.30 6.72 10.39
CA LYS A 35 -9.44 5.80 10.50
C LYS A 35 -9.22 4.54 9.68
N LYS A 36 -8.79 4.68 8.44
CA LYS A 36 -8.58 3.55 7.54
C LYS A 36 -7.52 2.59 8.08
N MET A 37 -6.45 3.13 8.64
CA MET A 37 -5.34 2.33 9.13
C MET A 37 -5.46 1.95 10.60
N SER A 38 -6.44 2.50 11.31
CA SER A 38 -6.63 2.28 12.75
C SER A 38 -5.38 2.67 13.54
N VAL A 39 -4.84 3.83 13.24
CA VAL A 39 -3.66 4.40 13.91
C VAL A 39 -3.99 5.75 14.52
N SER A 40 -3.11 6.23 15.39
CA SER A 40 -3.30 7.52 16.05
C SER A 40 -3.07 8.69 15.08
N GLN A 41 -3.65 9.83 15.42
CA GLN A 41 -3.43 11.05 14.66
C GLN A 41 -1.95 11.45 14.69
N ALA A 42 -1.27 11.24 15.83
CA ALA A 42 0.15 11.52 15.95
C ALA A 42 0.99 10.68 14.98
N ALA A 43 0.64 9.41 14.84
CA ALA A 43 1.32 8.52 13.89
C ALA A 43 1.14 9.00 12.46
N VAL A 44 -0.09 9.39 12.10
CA VAL A 44 -0.38 9.93 10.76
C VAL A 44 0.41 11.21 10.51
N ASN A 45 0.43 12.12 11.48
CA ASN A 45 1.15 13.40 11.32
C ASN A 45 2.64 13.17 11.05
N LYS A 46 3.24 12.22 11.77
CA LYS A 46 4.65 11.87 11.55
C LYS A 46 4.87 11.26 10.17
N ALA A 47 3.98 10.35 9.77
CA ALA A 47 4.06 9.70 8.47
C ALA A 47 3.91 10.71 7.33
N MET A 48 2.95 11.64 7.45
CA MET A 48 2.72 12.65 6.41
C MET A 48 3.93 13.57 6.25
N LYS A 49 4.58 13.91 7.36
CA LYS A 49 5.80 14.70 7.30
C LYS A 49 6.90 13.96 6.51
N ASN A 50 7.10 12.69 6.84
CA ASN A 50 8.12 11.87 6.17
C ASN A 50 7.84 11.70 4.68
N LEU A 51 6.59 11.41 4.34
CA LEU A 51 6.20 11.20 2.94
C LEU A 51 6.29 12.49 2.12
N SER A 52 5.97 13.62 2.75
CA SER A 52 6.09 14.93 2.12
C SER A 52 7.54 15.26 1.82
N GLU A 53 8.43 15.02 2.79
CA GLU A 53 9.88 15.24 2.65
C GLU A 53 10.48 14.38 1.54
N LYS A 54 9.96 13.17 1.36
CA LYS A 54 10.42 12.26 0.30
C LYS A 54 9.81 12.56 -1.06
N GLY A 55 8.89 13.50 -1.12
CA GLY A 55 8.27 13.91 -2.38
C GLY A 55 7.19 12.96 -2.89
N TYR A 56 6.58 12.18 -2.02
CA TYR A 56 5.51 11.25 -2.41
C TYR A 56 4.12 11.83 -2.29
N ILE A 57 3.94 12.78 -1.37
CA ILE A 57 2.64 13.42 -1.16
C ILE A 57 2.81 14.93 -1.07
N TYR A 58 1.70 15.63 -1.25
CA TYR A 58 1.62 17.06 -0.91
C TYR A 58 0.23 17.34 -0.35
N GLU A 59 0.12 18.47 0.35
CA GLU A 59 -1.14 18.89 0.92
C GLU A 59 -1.47 20.29 0.41
N ASP A 60 -2.73 20.50 0.03
CA ASP A 60 -3.28 21.80 -0.34
C ASP A 60 -4.35 22.13 0.70
N GLY A 61 -4.00 23.03 1.62
CA GLY A 61 -4.81 23.21 2.81
C GLY A 61 -4.75 21.93 3.64
N LYS A 62 -5.90 21.31 3.85
CA LYS A 62 -5.98 20.04 4.59
C LYS A 62 -6.20 18.83 3.67
N HIS A 63 -6.17 19.07 2.38
CA HIS A 63 -6.42 18.01 1.40
C HIS A 63 -5.11 17.31 1.03
N LEU A 64 -5.10 15.98 1.13
CA LEU A 64 -3.95 15.14 0.78
C LEU A 64 -4.00 14.76 -0.70
N TYR A 65 -2.84 14.81 -1.34
CA TYR A 65 -2.66 14.39 -2.73
C TYR A 65 -1.38 13.59 -2.87
N LEU A 66 -1.35 12.71 -3.87
CA LEU A 66 -0.13 12.01 -4.25
C LEU A 66 0.57 12.80 -5.37
N THR A 67 1.89 12.87 -5.28
CA THR A 67 2.69 13.37 -6.40
C THR A 67 2.72 12.29 -7.48
N GLU A 68 3.23 12.60 -8.66
CA GLU A 68 3.43 11.60 -9.72
C GLU A 68 4.25 10.42 -9.20
N THR A 69 5.35 10.70 -8.50
CA THR A 69 6.23 9.68 -7.92
C THR A 69 5.51 8.85 -6.87
N GLY A 70 4.74 9.51 -5.99
CA GLY A 70 3.98 8.82 -4.95
C GLY A 70 2.90 7.93 -5.53
N LYS A 71 2.20 8.41 -6.55
CA LYS A 71 1.15 7.64 -7.21
C LYS A 71 1.72 6.39 -7.85
N LYS A 72 2.83 6.52 -8.56
CA LYS A 72 3.48 5.38 -9.22
C LYS A 72 3.91 4.34 -8.19
N TYR A 73 4.50 4.80 -7.09
CA TYR A 73 4.93 3.92 -6.00
C TYR A 73 3.72 3.17 -5.41
N ALA A 74 2.65 3.89 -5.10
CA ALA A 74 1.43 3.30 -4.55
C ALA A 74 0.80 2.29 -5.51
N GLU A 75 0.78 2.60 -6.79
CA GLU A 75 0.25 1.69 -7.82
C GLU A 75 1.05 0.39 -7.87
N GLU A 76 2.37 0.47 -7.77
CA GLU A 76 3.23 -0.71 -7.77
C GLU A 76 2.98 -1.60 -6.55
N VAL A 77 2.82 -1.00 -5.37
CA VAL A 77 2.50 -1.75 -4.15
C VAL A 77 1.14 -2.42 -4.28
N TYR A 78 0.16 -1.69 -4.75
CA TYR A 78 -1.19 -2.23 -4.91
C TYR A 78 -1.25 -3.33 -5.96
N GLU A 79 -0.51 -3.21 -7.05
CA GLU A 79 -0.43 -4.26 -8.06
C GLU A 79 0.13 -5.56 -7.47
N LYS A 80 1.18 -5.46 -6.65
CA LYS A 80 1.72 -6.63 -5.95
C LYS A 80 0.66 -7.28 -5.07
N HIS A 81 -0.08 -6.45 -4.33
CA HIS A 81 -1.17 -6.93 -3.48
C HIS A 81 -2.16 -7.78 -4.28
N CYS A 82 -2.63 -7.23 -5.39
CA CYS A 82 -3.63 -7.91 -6.22
C CYS A 82 -3.10 -9.22 -6.79
N ILE A 83 -1.87 -9.23 -7.28
CA ILE A 83 -1.25 -10.42 -7.85
C ILE A 83 -1.12 -11.53 -6.80
N ILE A 84 -0.60 -11.18 -5.63
CA ILE A 84 -0.40 -12.14 -4.55
C ILE A 84 -1.75 -12.69 -4.08
N ARG A 85 -2.72 -11.82 -3.85
CA ARG A 85 -4.06 -12.23 -3.46
C ARG A 85 -4.67 -13.20 -4.46
N ASP A 86 -4.62 -12.86 -5.74
CA ASP A 86 -5.22 -13.68 -6.78
C ASP A 86 -4.49 -15.01 -6.92
N PHE A 87 -3.17 -15.01 -6.79
CA PHE A 87 -2.37 -16.22 -6.82
C PHE A 87 -2.76 -17.16 -5.67
N LEU A 88 -2.86 -16.61 -4.46
CA LEU A 88 -3.22 -17.40 -3.28
C LEU A 88 -4.62 -18.02 -3.44
N GLN A 89 -5.58 -17.27 -3.96
CA GLN A 89 -6.90 -17.81 -4.21
C GLN A 89 -6.86 -18.91 -5.27
N LYS A 90 -6.03 -18.74 -6.28
CA LYS A 90 -5.89 -19.73 -7.37
C LYS A 90 -5.38 -21.07 -6.84
N ILE A 91 -4.50 -21.06 -5.85
CA ILE A 91 -3.96 -22.31 -5.28
C ILE A 91 -4.81 -22.84 -4.12
N GLY A 92 -5.95 -22.21 -3.82
CA GLY A 92 -6.90 -22.74 -2.87
C GLY A 92 -7.03 -22.02 -1.54
N VAL A 93 -6.37 -20.88 -1.37
CA VAL A 93 -6.52 -20.08 -0.15
C VAL A 93 -7.85 -19.35 -0.19
N SER A 94 -8.58 -19.33 0.93
CA SER A 94 -9.86 -18.63 1.00
C SER A 94 -9.70 -17.13 0.72
N PRO A 95 -10.73 -16.46 0.18
CA PRO A 95 -10.62 -15.04 -0.14
C PRO A 95 -10.19 -14.16 1.03
N ALA A 96 -10.75 -14.40 2.23
CA ALA A 96 -10.41 -13.60 3.41
C ALA A 96 -8.94 -13.77 3.82
N LYS A 97 -8.45 -15.01 3.82
CA LYS A 97 -7.06 -15.29 4.18
C LYS A 97 -6.10 -14.82 3.10
N ALA A 98 -6.48 -14.95 1.83
CA ALA A 98 -5.67 -14.46 0.72
C ALA A 98 -5.49 -12.95 0.82
N GLU A 99 -6.55 -12.22 1.18
CA GLU A 99 -6.49 -10.77 1.35
C GLU A 99 -5.56 -10.39 2.50
N ASP A 100 -5.71 -11.04 3.66
CA ASP A 100 -4.86 -10.78 4.82
C ASP A 100 -3.40 -11.06 4.54
N ASP A 101 -3.11 -12.23 3.96
CA ASP A 101 -1.74 -12.63 3.69
C ASP A 101 -1.10 -11.71 2.64
N ALA A 102 -1.85 -11.35 1.62
CA ALA A 102 -1.35 -10.44 0.58
C ALA A 102 -0.95 -9.07 1.16
N CYS A 103 -1.72 -8.56 2.11
CA CYS A 103 -1.40 -7.29 2.78
C CYS A 103 -0.02 -7.31 3.45
N HIS A 104 0.41 -8.47 3.92
CA HIS A 104 1.72 -8.63 4.54
C HIS A 104 2.78 -8.99 3.52
N MET A 105 2.48 -9.93 2.64
CA MET A 105 3.43 -10.46 1.67
C MET A 105 3.88 -9.42 0.65
N GLU A 106 3.04 -8.46 0.31
CA GLU A 106 3.37 -7.44 -0.70
C GLU A 106 4.62 -6.63 -0.34
N HIS A 107 4.94 -6.53 0.95
CA HIS A 107 6.11 -5.80 1.43
C HIS A 107 7.37 -6.66 1.49
N LEU A 108 7.21 -7.97 1.42
CA LEU A 108 8.28 -8.93 1.67
C LEU A 108 8.69 -9.73 0.44
N VAL A 109 7.78 -9.91 -0.49
CA VAL A 109 8.00 -10.77 -1.66
C VAL A 109 8.79 -10.02 -2.72
N SER A 110 9.79 -10.69 -3.27
CA SER A 110 10.64 -10.09 -4.30
C SER A 110 9.88 -9.87 -5.61
N HIS A 111 10.41 -8.96 -6.42
CA HIS A 111 9.86 -8.70 -7.74
C HIS A 111 9.83 -9.96 -8.61
N GLU A 112 10.88 -10.75 -8.56
CA GLU A 112 10.98 -12.00 -9.30
C GLU A 112 9.85 -12.96 -8.95
N THR A 113 9.58 -13.12 -7.65
CA THR A 113 8.50 -14.00 -7.17
C THR A 113 7.13 -13.49 -7.63
N VAL A 114 6.91 -12.18 -7.54
CA VAL A 114 5.64 -11.59 -7.98
C VAL A 114 5.44 -11.80 -9.48
N LEU A 115 6.50 -11.64 -10.27
CA LEU A 115 6.42 -11.91 -11.72
C LEU A 115 6.07 -13.36 -12.00
N ALA A 116 6.65 -14.29 -11.26
CA ALA A 116 6.36 -15.72 -11.40
C ALA A 116 4.88 -16.01 -11.08
N MET A 117 4.37 -15.39 -10.01
CA MET A 117 2.96 -15.52 -9.64
C MET A 117 2.06 -14.98 -10.75
N LYS A 118 2.40 -13.82 -11.30
CA LYS A 118 1.65 -13.20 -12.39
C LYS A 118 1.61 -14.09 -13.62
N GLN A 119 2.74 -14.69 -13.97
CA GLN A 119 2.82 -15.62 -15.11
C GLN A 119 1.96 -16.85 -14.86
N PHE A 120 1.97 -17.36 -13.64
CA PHE A 120 1.13 -18.51 -13.26
C PHE A 120 -0.36 -18.19 -13.46
N LEU A 121 -0.77 -16.99 -13.10
CA LEU A 121 -2.18 -16.56 -13.24
C LEU A 121 -2.65 -16.50 -14.70
N LYS A 122 -1.74 -16.39 -15.64
CA LYS A 122 -2.07 -16.35 -17.07
C LYS A 122 -2.25 -17.72 -17.70
N ARG A 123 -1.98 -18.77 -16.98
CA ARG A 123 -2.11 -20.15 -17.49
C ARG A 123 -3.55 -20.63 -17.59
#